data_68155b0c033af4e7a0d51d2cfd6222dd
#
_entry.id   68155b0c033af4e7a0d51d2cfd6222dd
#
_cell.length_a   1.000
_cell.length_b   1.000
_cell.length_c   1.000
_cell.angle_alpha   90.00
_cell.angle_beta   90.00
_cell.angle_gamma   90.00
#
_symmetry.space_group_name_H-M   'P 1'
#
loop_
_entity.id
_entity.type
_entity.pdbx_description
1 polymer ?
#
loop_
_entity_poly.entity_id
_entity_poly.type
_entity_poly.pdbx_seq_one_letter_code
_entity_poly.pdbx_strand_id
1 'polypeptide(L)'
;VSAPSIKVDIYNQTYNIRSDGDNEYIHRLAEYVDAKMREVTSGTYTIDSHKVAILAALHIADELHQLRSQQDQLDNDLAQRSADCMDELDRLFKNKAAAQQEVDTEQ
;
A
#
# COMPACT_ATOMS: atom_id res chain seq x y z
N VAL A 1 -30.09 4.40 -23.44
CA VAL A 1 -28.64 4.45 -23.54
C VAL A 1 -28.05 3.61 -22.43
N SER A 2 -27.36 2.57 -22.79
CA SER A 2 -26.73 1.70 -21.82
C SER A 2 -25.52 2.40 -21.19
N ALA A 3 -25.30 2.15 -19.89
CA ALA A 3 -24.11 2.65 -19.21
C ALA A 3 -22.85 2.09 -19.87
N PRO A 4 -21.77 2.86 -19.93
CA PRO A 4 -20.54 2.36 -20.52
C PRO A 4 -20.04 1.15 -19.75
N SER A 5 -19.73 0.10 -20.48
CA SER A 5 -19.18 -1.13 -19.91
C SER A 5 -17.88 -1.48 -20.63
N ILE A 6 -17.00 -2.12 -19.90
CA ILE A 6 -15.73 -2.56 -20.40
C ILE A 6 -15.65 -4.08 -20.25
N LYS A 7 -15.10 -4.72 -21.27
CA LYS A 7 -14.90 -6.18 -21.25
C LYS A 7 -13.52 -6.49 -20.72
N VAL A 8 -13.45 -7.36 -19.74
CA VAL A 8 -12.19 -7.83 -19.17
C VAL A 8 -12.18 -9.35 -19.16
N ASP A 9 -11.03 -9.91 -19.37
CA ASP A 9 -10.82 -11.36 -19.34
C ASP A 9 -10.10 -11.73 -18.05
N ILE A 10 -10.77 -12.55 -17.24
CA ILE A 10 -10.22 -13.02 -15.96
C ILE A 10 -10.36 -14.53 -15.92
N TYR A 11 -9.26 -15.23 -15.81
CA TYR A 11 -9.20 -16.68 -15.71
C TYR A 11 -10.00 -17.37 -16.82
N ASN A 12 -9.72 -16.96 -18.07
CA ASN A 12 -10.30 -17.52 -19.30
C ASN A 12 -11.80 -17.26 -19.47
N GLN A 13 -12.36 -16.30 -18.73
CA GLN A 13 -13.75 -15.89 -18.88
C GLN A 13 -13.84 -14.39 -19.08
N THR A 14 -14.79 -13.97 -19.89
CA THR A 14 -14.99 -12.57 -20.23
C THR A 14 -16.13 -12.00 -19.38
N TYR A 15 -15.85 -10.86 -18.76
CA TYR A 15 -16.82 -10.16 -17.91
C TYR A 15 -17.03 -8.76 -18.42
N ASN A 16 -18.28 -8.29 -18.34
CA ASN A 16 -18.64 -6.91 -18.64
C ASN A 16 -18.72 -6.16 -17.31
N ILE A 17 -17.87 -5.16 -17.15
CA ILE A 17 -17.82 -4.37 -15.93
C ILE A 17 -18.25 -2.95 -16.27
N ARG A 18 -19.16 -2.41 -15.48
CA ARG A 18 -19.61 -1.03 -15.63
C ARG A 18 -18.47 -0.11 -15.18
N SER A 19 -18.11 0.83 -16.06
CA SER A 19 -16.99 1.73 -15.79
C SER A 19 -17.43 3.17 -16.02
N ASP A 20 -17.33 3.98 -15.00
CA ASP A 20 -17.62 5.41 -15.07
C ASP A 20 -16.36 6.25 -15.20
N GLY A 21 -15.20 5.62 -15.40
CA GLY A 21 -13.94 6.33 -15.40
C GLY A 21 -12.85 5.66 -16.21
N ASP A 22 -11.71 5.45 -15.58
CA ASP A 22 -10.48 5.01 -16.23
C ASP A 22 -10.55 3.52 -16.61
N ASN A 23 -10.79 3.24 -17.89
CA ASN A 23 -10.83 1.89 -18.42
C ASN A 23 -9.50 1.17 -18.29
N GLU A 24 -8.40 1.90 -18.45
CA GLU A 24 -7.05 1.36 -18.32
C GLU A 24 -6.78 0.85 -16.90
N TYR A 25 -7.26 1.60 -15.91
CA TYR A 25 -7.17 1.19 -14.50
C TYR A 25 -7.91 -0.12 -14.25
N ILE A 26 -9.12 -0.25 -14.79
CA ILE A 26 -9.91 -1.46 -14.63
C ILE A 26 -9.24 -2.65 -15.32
N HIS A 27 -8.64 -2.44 -16.49
CA HIS A 27 -7.85 -3.49 -17.14
C HIS A 27 -6.69 -3.96 -16.27
N ARG A 28 -5.99 -3.03 -15.62
CA ARG A 28 -4.88 -3.38 -14.71
C ARG A 28 -5.37 -4.19 -13.52
N LEU A 29 -6.52 -3.82 -12.95
CA LEU A 29 -7.12 -4.58 -11.86
C LEU A 29 -7.49 -6.00 -12.29
N ALA A 30 -8.08 -6.13 -13.48
CA ALA A 30 -8.45 -7.43 -14.03
C ALA A 30 -7.22 -8.30 -14.29
N GLU A 31 -6.15 -7.72 -14.82
CA GLU A 31 -4.88 -8.43 -15.03
C GLU A 31 -4.29 -8.93 -13.72
N TYR A 32 -4.37 -8.12 -12.68
CA TYR A 32 -3.86 -8.48 -11.36
C TYR A 32 -4.64 -9.67 -10.78
N VAL A 33 -5.97 -9.62 -10.86
CA VAL A 33 -6.83 -10.71 -10.38
C VAL A 33 -6.55 -11.98 -11.18
N ASP A 34 -6.46 -11.87 -12.51
CA ASP A 34 -6.13 -13.01 -13.38
C ASP A 34 -4.81 -13.64 -12.97
N ALA A 35 -3.78 -12.84 -12.77
CA ALA A 35 -2.47 -13.30 -12.35
C ALA A 35 -2.53 -14.00 -10.98
N LYS A 36 -3.30 -13.46 -10.04
CA LYS A 36 -3.46 -14.08 -8.72
C LYS A 36 -4.17 -15.43 -8.82
N MET A 37 -5.19 -15.53 -9.64
CA MET A 37 -5.90 -16.77 -9.81
C MET A 37 -4.99 -17.86 -10.43
N ARG A 38 -4.13 -17.48 -11.37
CA ARG A 38 -3.17 -18.40 -11.94
C ARG A 38 -2.08 -18.80 -10.95
N GLU A 39 -1.66 -17.85 -10.12
CA GLU A 39 -0.65 -18.11 -9.09
C GLU A 39 -1.15 -19.10 -8.04
N VAL A 40 -2.38 -18.93 -7.55
CA VAL A 40 -2.92 -19.81 -6.51
C VAL A 40 -3.26 -21.20 -7.05
N THR A 41 -3.42 -21.38 -8.36
CA THR A 41 -3.60 -22.70 -8.96
C THR A 41 -2.29 -23.41 -9.24
N SER A 42 -1.18 -22.69 -9.19
CA SER A 42 0.14 -23.29 -9.37
C SER A 42 0.43 -24.27 -8.23
N GLY A 43 0.57 -25.53 -8.54
CA GLY A 43 0.79 -26.56 -7.54
C GLY A 43 -0.47 -27.18 -6.95
N THR A 44 -1.65 -26.75 -7.36
CA THR A 44 -2.90 -27.39 -6.97
C THR A 44 -3.63 -27.89 -8.21
N TYR A 45 -4.33 -29.01 -8.08
CA TYR A 45 -5.07 -29.63 -9.20
C TYR A 45 -6.53 -29.23 -9.20
N THR A 46 -6.87 -28.15 -8.54
CA THR A 46 -8.26 -27.73 -8.46
C THR A 46 -8.67 -27.05 -9.76
N ILE A 47 -9.77 -27.55 -10.37
CA ILE A 47 -10.35 -27.00 -11.59
C ILE A 47 -11.54 -26.09 -11.27
N ASP A 48 -11.95 -26.03 -10.02
CA ASP A 48 -13.11 -25.24 -9.61
C ASP A 48 -12.73 -23.75 -9.53
N SER A 49 -13.19 -23.00 -10.53
CA SER A 49 -12.88 -21.57 -10.63
C SER A 49 -13.43 -20.77 -9.46
N HIS A 50 -14.52 -21.23 -8.84
CA HIS A 50 -15.07 -20.57 -7.67
C HIS A 50 -14.11 -20.64 -6.48
N LYS A 51 -13.55 -21.83 -6.24
CA LYS A 51 -12.55 -22.00 -5.16
C LYS A 51 -11.28 -21.23 -5.45
N VAL A 52 -10.86 -21.19 -6.70
CA VAL A 52 -9.68 -20.43 -7.13
C VAL A 52 -9.91 -18.93 -6.87
N ALA A 53 -11.10 -18.43 -7.20
CA ALA A 53 -11.44 -17.03 -6.97
C ALA A 53 -11.40 -16.68 -5.48
N ILE A 54 -11.91 -17.56 -4.62
CA ILE A 54 -11.90 -17.36 -3.17
C ILE A 54 -10.46 -17.34 -2.64
N LEU A 55 -9.63 -18.28 -3.09
CA LEU A 55 -8.21 -18.31 -2.70
C LEU A 55 -7.47 -17.07 -3.17
N ALA A 56 -7.73 -16.64 -4.41
CA ALA A 56 -7.14 -15.42 -4.94
C ALA A 56 -7.57 -14.19 -4.12
N ALA A 57 -8.85 -14.13 -3.75
CA ALA A 57 -9.37 -13.04 -2.91
C ALA A 57 -8.68 -13.01 -1.54
N LEU A 58 -8.45 -14.18 -0.93
CA LEU A 58 -7.72 -14.28 0.34
C LEU A 58 -6.28 -13.79 0.19
N HIS A 59 -5.62 -14.16 -0.89
CA HIS A 59 -4.25 -13.70 -1.17
C HIS A 59 -4.20 -12.19 -1.33
N ILE A 60 -5.14 -11.63 -2.08
CA ILE A 60 -5.20 -10.18 -2.29
C ILE A 60 -5.49 -9.45 -0.98
N ALA A 61 -6.40 -9.99 -0.17
CA ALA A 61 -6.70 -9.43 1.15
C ALA A 61 -5.47 -9.47 2.05
N ASP A 62 -4.72 -10.56 2.03
CA ASP A 62 -3.48 -10.69 2.79
C ASP A 62 -2.45 -9.65 2.35
N GLU A 63 -2.25 -9.50 1.04
CA GLU A 63 -1.35 -8.47 0.50
C GLU A 63 -1.76 -7.07 0.96
N LEU A 64 -3.06 -6.79 0.92
CA LEU A 64 -3.58 -5.49 1.35
C LEU A 64 -3.27 -5.22 2.82
N HIS A 65 -3.51 -6.23 3.68
CA HIS A 65 -3.25 -6.09 5.11
C HIS A 65 -1.75 -5.95 5.40
N GLN A 66 -0.90 -6.68 4.69
CA GLN A 66 0.54 -6.54 4.83
C GLN A 66 1.02 -5.15 4.40
N LEU A 67 0.50 -4.64 3.29
CA LEU A 67 0.85 -3.30 2.82
C LEU A 67 0.42 -2.23 3.83
N ARG A 68 -0.78 -2.37 4.40
CA ARG A 68 -1.26 -1.44 5.43
C ARG A 68 -0.40 -1.48 6.68
N SER A 69 0.00 -2.68 7.10
CA SER A 69 0.88 -2.86 8.27
C SER A 69 2.24 -2.22 8.03
N GLN A 70 2.81 -2.41 6.83
CA GLN A 70 4.08 -1.78 6.45
C GLN A 70 3.95 -0.26 6.40
N GLN A 71 2.84 0.25 5.90
CA GLN A 71 2.57 1.67 5.84
C GLN A 71 2.50 2.27 7.25
N ASP A 72 1.77 1.61 8.15
CA ASP A 72 1.65 2.07 9.54
C ASP A 72 3.00 2.07 10.24
N GLN A 73 3.80 1.04 10.02
CA GLN A 73 5.13 0.94 10.61
C GLN A 73 6.05 2.03 10.07
N LEU A 74 5.99 2.28 8.77
CA LEU A 74 6.76 3.34 8.14
C LEU A 74 6.36 4.71 8.68
N ASP A 75 5.05 4.95 8.84
CA ASP A 75 4.54 6.20 9.39
C ASP A 75 4.99 6.38 10.84
N ASN A 76 4.99 5.32 11.64
CA ASN A 76 5.46 5.35 13.02
C ASN A 76 6.96 5.62 13.09
N ASP A 77 7.75 4.98 12.23
CA ASP A 77 9.19 5.20 12.16
C ASP A 77 9.50 6.63 11.76
N LEU A 78 8.76 7.16 10.79
CA LEU A 78 8.92 8.53 10.34
C LEU A 78 8.59 9.53 11.45
N ALA A 79 7.48 9.29 12.16
CA ALA A 79 7.07 10.13 13.28
C ALA A 79 8.13 10.09 14.39
N GLN A 80 8.68 8.93 14.70
CA GLN A 80 9.71 8.78 15.72
C GLN A 80 11.00 9.51 15.33
N ARG A 81 11.43 9.37 14.08
CA ARG A 81 12.62 10.06 13.57
C ARG A 81 12.44 11.57 13.58
N SER A 82 11.22 12.02 13.25
CA SER A 82 10.90 13.44 13.27
C SER A 82 10.96 13.99 14.69
N ALA A 83 10.41 13.26 15.65
CA ALA A 83 10.46 13.63 17.07
C ALA A 83 11.91 13.66 17.58
N ASP A 84 12.71 12.66 17.24
CA ASP A 84 14.12 12.60 17.64
C ASP A 84 14.90 13.76 17.05
N CYS A 85 14.64 14.11 15.81
CA CYS A 85 15.26 15.25 15.14
C CYS A 85 14.93 16.56 15.83
N MET A 86 13.66 16.75 16.21
CA MET A 86 13.23 17.94 16.95
C MET A 86 13.89 18.02 18.31
N ASP A 87 14.01 16.90 19.01
CA ASP A 87 14.70 16.85 20.33
C ASP A 87 16.17 17.22 20.19
N GLU A 88 16.83 16.74 19.13
CA GLU A 88 18.24 17.09 18.87
C GLU A 88 18.39 18.58 18.59
N LEU A 89 17.50 19.13 17.78
CA LEU A 89 17.50 20.57 17.50
C LEU A 89 17.31 21.39 18.77
N ASP A 90 16.36 20.98 19.62
CA ASP A 90 16.12 21.65 20.91
C ASP A 90 17.36 21.60 21.78
N ARG A 91 18.04 20.48 21.85
CA ARG A 91 19.29 20.36 22.62
C ARG A 91 20.37 21.27 22.07
N LEU A 92 20.52 21.33 20.76
CA LEU A 92 21.51 22.20 20.13
C LEU A 92 21.22 23.67 20.42
N PHE A 93 19.96 24.09 20.36
CA PHE A 93 19.57 25.46 20.68
C PHE A 93 19.79 25.78 22.15
N LYS A 94 19.46 24.87 23.05
CA LYS A 94 19.70 25.06 24.49
C LYS A 94 21.18 25.15 24.82
N ASN A 95 22.00 24.29 24.22
CA ASN A 95 23.44 24.31 24.41
C ASN A 95 24.05 25.61 23.87
N LYS A 96 23.56 26.08 22.73
CA LYS A 96 24.03 27.33 22.14
C LYS A 96 23.66 28.53 23.02
N ALA A 97 22.43 28.52 23.55
CA ALA A 97 21.98 29.58 24.47
C ALA A 97 22.78 29.59 25.77
N ALA A 98 23.08 28.40 26.31
CA ALA A 98 23.90 28.27 27.53
C ALA A 98 25.33 28.74 27.29
N ALA A 99 25.95 28.38 26.16
CA ALA A 99 27.27 28.85 25.78
C ALA A 99 27.30 30.37 25.62
N GLN A 100 26.27 30.97 25.06
CA GLN A 100 26.16 32.40 24.88
C GLN A 100 26.07 33.13 26.25
N GLN A 101 25.32 32.55 27.19
CA GLN A 101 25.20 33.10 28.54
C GLN A 101 26.52 33.03 29.30
N GLU A 102 27.28 31.96 29.15
CA GLU A 102 28.58 31.83 29.79
C GLU A 102 29.58 32.88 29.26
N VAL A 103 29.58 33.15 27.98
CA VAL A 103 30.39 34.17 27.37
C VAL A 103 30.00 35.55 27.87
N ASP A 104 28.72 35.82 28.00
CA ASP A 104 28.22 37.11 28.50
C ASP A 104 28.54 37.35 29.99
N THR A 105 28.65 36.30 30.80
CA THR A 105 28.96 36.40 32.22
C THR A 105 30.48 36.53 32.51
N GLU A 106 31.34 36.18 31.58
CA GLU A 106 32.77 36.33 31.73
C GLU A 106 33.26 37.74 31.47
N GLN A 107 32.41 38.63 31.00
CA GLN A 107 32.72 40.05 30.85
C GLN A 107 32.28 40.85 32.06
#